data_39a83843a8094458f38032b5fdcda68c
#
_entry.id   39a83843a8094458f38032b5fdcda68c
#
_cell.length_a   1.000
_cell.length_b   1.000
_cell.length_c   1.000
_cell.angle_alpha   90.00
_cell.angle_beta   90.00
_cell.angle_gamma   90.00
#
_symmetry.space_group_name_H-M   'P 1'
#
loop_
_entity.id
_entity.type
_entity.pdbx_description
1 polymer ?
#
loop_
_entity_poly.entity_id
_entity_poly.type
_entity_poly.pdbx_seq_one_letter_code
_entity_poly.pdbx_strand_id
1 'polypeptide(L)'
;KAIIWDEASQGMKFEFQDIPAELLETAKIWREKMVEAAAEASEELMNKYLEEGDLTEEEITHGLRVRTLAVEIQPMLCGTAFKNKGVQRMLDAVIELMPSPVDIADVKGTDEDEEVTSRKADDNEKFSALAFKLMTDPYVGQLTFVRVYSGVMKKGDSVYNPIKGKKERIGRIVQMHANNRQEVEEIRAGDIAACVGLKDVTTGETLCDPDAIIMLERMVFPEPVIAQAVEPKTKADQEKMGIALQRLAAEDPSFRVKTDEESGQTIIAGMGELHLEILVDRMKREFGV
;
A
#
# COMPACT_ATOMS: atom_id res chain seq x y z
N LYS A 1 27.08 15.98 -11.95
CA LYS A 1 27.01 15.21 -13.20
C LYS A 1 25.61 15.27 -13.78
N ALA A 2 25.47 15.14 -15.11
CA ALA A 2 24.20 14.96 -15.79
C ALA A 2 24.01 13.47 -16.12
N ILE A 3 22.76 13.00 -16.10
CA ILE A 3 22.39 11.65 -16.53
C ILE A 3 21.74 11.77 -17.90
N ILE A 4 22.33 11.13 -18.91
CA ILE A 4 21.83 11.12 -20.28
C ILE A 4 21.33 9.72 -20.61
N TRP A 5 20.06 9.61 -20.93
CA TRP A 5 19.44 8.31 -21.28
C TRP A 5 19.52 8.07 -22.79
N ASP A 6 19.86 6.86 -23.17
CA ASP A 6 19.80 6.40 -24.54
C ASP A 6 18.33 6.17 -24.96
N GLU A 7 17.86 6.93 -25.95
CA GLU A 7 16.49 6.82 -26.47
C GLU A 7 16.21 5.49 -27.18
N ALA A 8 17.22 4.92 -27.85
CA ALA A 8 17.08 3.65 -28.55
C ALA A 8 16.83 2.48 -27.59
N SER A 9 17.34 2.57 -26.36
CA SER A 9 17.11 1.60 -25.31
C SER A 9 15.82 1.80 -24.53
N GLN A 10 14.98 2.79 -24.90
CA GLN A 10 13.78 3.17 -24.16
C GLN A 10 14.06 3.49 -22.66
N GLY A 11 15.17 4.18 -22.41
CA GLY A 11 15.58 4.59 -21.06
C GLY A 11 16.22 3.49 -20.20
N MET A 12 16.46 2.30 -20.74
CA MET A 12 17.12 1.20 -20.00
C MET A 12 18.63 1.45 -19.82
N LYS A 13 19.25 2.20 -20.72
CA LYS A 13 20.66 2.56 -20.65
C LYS A 13 20.83 4.05 -20.45
N PHE A 14 21.79 4.40 -19.62
CA PHE A 14 22.14 5.81 -19.37
C PHE A 14 23.63 5.95 -19.13
N GLU A 15 24.13 7.18 -19.28
CA GLU A 15 25.53 7.54 -19.06
C GLU A 15 25.61 8.78 -18.16
N PHE A 16 26.68 8.86 -17.37
CA PHE A 16 27.01 10.06 -16.61
C PHE A 16 27.94 10.94 -17.45
N GLN A 17 27.50 12.16 -17.67
CA GLN A 17 28.27 13.17 -18.38
C GLN A 17 28.47 14.45 -17.54
N ASP A 18 29.29 15.37 -18.02
CA ASP A 18 29.40 16.68 -17.40
C ASP A 18 28.10 17.48 -17.65
N ILE A 19 27.75 18.33 -16.68
CA ILE A 19 26.57 19.17 -16.79
C ILE A 19 26.74 20.14 -17.95
N PRO A 20 25.78 20.27 -18.88
CA PRO A 20 25.82 21.26 -19.94
C PRO A 20 26.07 22.68 -19.40
N ALA A 21 26.90 23.44 -20.07
CA ALA A 21 27.34 24.77 -19.60
C ALA A 21 26.14 25.70 -19.27
N GLU A 22 25.08 25.62 -20.05
CA GLU A 22 23.83 26.38 -19.87
C GLU A 22 23.04 26.03 -18.61
N LEU A 23 23.23 24.83 -18.06
CA LEU A 23 22.57 24.36 -16.85
C LEU A 23 23.46 24.38 -15.61
N LEU A 24 24.74 24.69 -15.78
CA LEU A 24 25.73 24.55 -14.68
C LEU A 24 25.40 25.46 -13.50
N GLU A 25 25.07 26.72 -13.76
CA GLU A 25 24.73 27.68 -12.68
C GLU A 25 23.43 27.27 -11.94
N THR A 26 22.43 26.85 -12.70
CA THR A 26 21.17 26.32 -12.07
C THR A 26 21.46 25.10 -11.23
N ALA A 27 22.29 24.18 -11.72
CA ALA A 27 22.65 22.97 -10.99
C ALA A 27 23.42 23.26 -9.69
N LYS A 28 24.31 24.26 -9.70
CA LYS A 28 25.06 24.72 -8.50
C LYS A 28 24.09 25.27 -7.44
N ILE A 29 23.18 26.15 -7.83
CA ILE A 29 22.19 26.74 -6.91
C ILE A 29 21.34 25.67 -6.23
N TRP A 30 20.87 24.70 -7.00
CA TRP A 30 20.05 23.61 -6.43
C TRP A 30 20.87 22.63 -5.58
N ARG A 31 22.14 22.39 -5.95
CA ARG A 31 23.02 21.58 -5.12
C ARG A 31 23.31 22.25 -3.78
N GLU A 32 23.61 23.55 -3.77
CA GLU A 32 23.82 24.32 -2.55
C GLU A 32 22.62 24.24 -1.60
N LYS A 33 21.41 24.48 -2.12
CA LYS A 33 20.17 24.34 -1.34
C LYS A 33 19.98 22.92 -0.78
N MET A 34 20.34 21.90 -1.54
CA MET A 34 20.23 20.52 -1.10
C MET A 34 21.23 20.21 0.01
N VAL A 35 22.47 20.67 -0.11
CA VAL A 35 23.52 20.47 0.91
C VAL A 35 23.18 21.24 2.18
N GLU A 36 22.71 22.47 2.08
CA GLU A 36 22.23 23.27 3.21
C GLU A 36 21.09 22.55 3.94
N ALA A 37 20.08 22.06 3.19
CA ALA A 37 18.98 21.30 3.76
C ALA A 37 19.44 20.00 4.45
N ALA A 38 20.48 19.34 3.97
CA ALA A 38 21.06 18.18 4.61
C ALA A 38 21.85 18.56 5.89
N ALA A 39 22.59 19.68 5.84
CA ALA A 39 23.38 20.17 6.95
C ALA A 39 22.52 20.53 8.20
N GLU A 40 21.32 21.01 7.98
CA GLU A 40 20.36 21.32 9.06
C GLU A 40 19.89 20.11 9.87
N ALA A 41 20.26 18.88 9.49
CA ALA A 41 19.88 17.69 10.24
C ALA A 41 20.57 17.55 11.59
N SER A 42 21.78 18.13 11.77
CA SER A 42 22.49 18.12 13.04
C SER A 42 23.49 19.27 13.15
N GLU A 43 23.85 19.63 14.39
CA GLU A 43 24.90 20.65 14.65
C GLU A 43 26.25 20.22 14.05
N GLU A 44 26.57 18.94 14.05
CA GLU A 44 27.83 18.42 13.49
C GLU A 44 27.91 18.64 12.00
N LEU A 45 26.85 18.29 11.25
CA LEU A 45 26.78 18.49 9.80
C LEU A 45 26.78 19.98 9.44
N MET A 46 26.07 20.79 10.24
CA MET A 46 26.03 22.25 10.03
C MET A 46 27.41 22.88 10.25
N ASN A 47 28.11 22.54 11.33
CA ASN A 47 29.46 23.06 11.57
C ASN A 47 30.43 22.67 10.47
N LYS A 48 30.40 21.41 10.03
CA LYS A 48 31.22 20.96 8.91
C LYS A 48 30.92 21.72 7.61
N TYR A 49 29.66 21.92 7.30
CA TYR A 49 29.24 22.70 6.11
C TYR A 49 29.74 24.15 6.18
N LEU A 50 29.67 24.78 7.36
CA LEU A 50 30.15 26.15 7.55
C LEU A 50 31.69 26.26 7.47
N GLU A 51 32.43 25.23 7.88
CA GLU A 51 33.89 25.22 7.85
C GLU A 51 34.45 24.82 6.48
N GLU A 52 33.87 23.80 5.84
CA GLU A 52 34.40 23.19 4.60
C GLU A 52 33.64 23.66 3.34
N GLY A 53 32.41 24.21 3.48
CA GLY A 53 31.57 24.69 2.39
C GLY A 53 30.84 23.56 1.61
N ASP A 54 31.01 22.30 1.98
CA ASP A 54 30.38 21.14 1.34
C ASP A 54 30.28 19.96 2.31
N LEU A 55 29.48 18.97 1.94
CA LEU A 55 29.33 17.68 2.63
C LEU A 55 29.60 16.53 1.64
N THR A 56 30.00 15.39 2.14
CA THR A 56 30.13 14.17 1.34
C THR A 56 28.76 13.67 0.88
N GLU A 57 28.72 12.82 -0.14
CA GLU A 57 27.47 12.24 -0.66
C GLU A 57 26.74 11.42 0.41
N GLU A 58 27.49 10.70 1.25
CA GLU A 58 26.95 9.91 2.36
C GLU A 58 26.32 10.80 3.43
N GLU A 59 26.98 11.91 3.79
CA GLU A 59 26.47 12.88 4.77
C GLU A 59 25.23 13.61 4.25
N ILE A 60 25.21 13.97 2.97
CA ILE A 60 24.03 14.57 2.34
C ILE A 60 22.86 13.60 2.39
N THR A 61 23.06 12.35 1.98
CA THR A 61 22.02 11.32 2.00
C THR A 61 21.52 11.06 3.42
N HIS A 62 22.44 10.98 4.39
CA HIS A 62 22.09 10.81 5.80
C HIS A 62 21.26 11.99 6.33
N GLY A 63 21.71 13.22 6.11
CA GLY A 63 21.01 14.43 6.56
C GLY A 63 19.62 14.56 5.94
N LEU A 64 19.49 14.34 4.63
CA LEU A 64 18.20 14.34 3.95
C LEU A 64 17.28 13.23 4.48
N ARG A 65 17.80 12.02 4.76
CA ARG A 65 17.02 10.93 5.33
C ARG A 65 16.49 11.29 6.73
N VAL A 66 17.33 11.77 7.62
CA VAL A 66 16.92 12.14 8.99
C VAL A 66 15.78 13.14 8.96
N ARG A 67 15.89 14.19 8.16
CA ARG A 67 14.86 15.23 8.06
C ARG A 67 13.60 14.75 7.33
N THR A 68 13.74 13.85 6.34
CA THR A 68 12.58 13.24 5.67
C THR A 68 11.79 12.36 6.63
N LEU A 69 12.47 11.54 7.44
CA LEU A 69 11.82 10.69 8.46
C LEU A 69 11.15 11.52 9.57
N ALA A 70 11.73 12.67 9.92
CA ALA A 70 11.13 13.63 10.84
C ALA A 70 9.97 14.46 10.22
N VAL A 71 9.69 14.28 8.93
CA VAL A 71 8.68 15.04 8.15
C VAL A 71 8.96 16.55 8.14
N GLU A 72 10.22 16.95 8.27
CA GLU A 72 10.65 18.35 8.20
C GLU A 72 10.84 18.83 6.76
N ILE A 73 11.22 17.92 5.86
CA ILE A 73 11.40 18.18 4.44
C ILE A 73 10.71 17.12 3.58
N GLN A 74 10.45 17.48 2.32
CA GLN A 74 9.91 16.58 1.32
C GLN A 74 10.85 16.55 0.11
N PRO A 75 11.62 15.47 -0.11
CA PRO A 75 12.48 15.33 -1.28
C PRO A 75 11.68 15.38 -2.58
N MET A 76 12.16 16.17 -3.54
CA MET A 76 11.55 16.33 -4.84
C MET A 76 12.52 15.88 -5.94
N LEU A 77 12.06 15.02 -6.82
CA LEU A 77 12.80 14.51 -7.97
C LEU A 77 12.05 14.80 -9.27
N CYS A 78 12.81 14.99 -10.34
CA CYS A 78 12.27 15.22 -11.67
C CYS A 78 12.52 14.00 -12.57
N GLY A 79 11.55 13.66 -13.40
CA GLY A 79 11.67 12.57 -14.35
C GLY A 79 10.54 12.56 -15.37
N THR A 80 10.61 11.64 -16.31
CA THR A 80 9.51 11.37 -17.25
C THR A 80 9.27 9.87 -17.36
N ALA A 81 8.26 9.39 -16.64
CA ALA A 81 7.93 7.97 -16.51
C ALA A 81 7.61 7.32 -17.86
N PHE A 82 6.87 8.00 -18.74
CA PHE A 82 6.53 7.47 -20.07
C PHE A 82 7.75 7.23 -20.97
N LYS A 83 8.85 7.94 -20.73
CA LYS A 83 10.12 7.76 -21.43
C LYS A 83 11.14 6.97 -20.61
N ASN A 84 10.73 6.45 -19.45
CA ASN A 84 11.58 5.72 -18.50
C ASN A 84 12.87 6.48 -18.14
N LYS A 85 12.78 7.81 -17.99
CA LYS A 85 13.92 8.66 -17.61
C LYS A 85 13.76 9.13 -16.17
N GLY A 86 14.77 8.92 -15.33
CA GLY A 86 14.75 9.29 -13.91
C GLY A 86 14.07 8.28 -12.98
N VAL A 87 13.51 7.18 -13.51
CA VAL A 87 12.79 6.17 -12.70
C VAL A 87 13.74 5.43 -11.76
N GLN A 88 14.94 5.04 -12.24
CA GLN A 88 15.94 4.36 -11.42
C GLN A 88 16.34 5.24 -10.23
N ARG A 89 16.66 6.52 -10.47
CA ARG A 89 17.06 7.45 -9.40
C ARG A 89 15.92 7.71 -8.40
N MET A 90 14.67 7.71 -8.86
CA MET A 90 13.52 7.80 -7.97
C MET A 90 13.41 6.56 -7.06
N LEU A 91 13.64 5.36 -7.60
CA LEU A 91 13.63 4.12 -6.81
C LEU A 91 14.78 4.07 -5.80
N ASP A 92 15.97 4.53 -6.21
CA ASP A 92 17.11 4.68 -5.29
C ASP A 92 16.76 5.64 -4.15
N ALA A 93 16.18 6.80 -4.46
CA ALA A 93 15.76 7.77 -3.45
C ALA A 93 14.67 7.23 -2.50
N VAL A 94 13.77 6.36 -2.96
CA VAL A 94 12.82 5.66 -2.08
C VAL A 94 13.57 4.80 -1.07
N ILE A 95 14.59 4.05 -1.51
CA ILE A 95 15.39 3.20 -0.61
C ILE A 95 16.23 4.05 0.35
N GLU A 96 16.83 5.13 -0.16
CA GLU A 96 17.72 6.00 0.60
C GLU A 96 16.99 6.86 1.63
N LEU A 97 15.80 7.38 1.31
CA LEU A 97 15.16 8.46 2.07
C LEU A 97 13.84 8.07 2.76
N MET A 98 13.13 7.04 2.29
CA MET A 98 11.85 6.64 2.89
C MET A 98 12.05 5.72 4.09
N PRO A 99 11.10 5.73 5.07
CA PRO A 99 11.18 4.85 6.23
C PRO A 99 10.95 3.39 5.83
N SER A 100 11.76 2.50 6.40
CA SER A 100 11.50 1.06 6.40
C SER A 100 10.64 0.68 7.62
N PRO A 101 10.06 -0.53 7.67
CA PRO A 101 9.28 -0.98 8.83
C PRO A 101 10.02 -0.90 10.17
N VAL A 102 11.36 -0.98 10.18
CA VAL A 102 12.18 -0.89 11.39
C VAL A 102 12.54 0.55 11.81
N ASP A 103 12.28 1.53 10.94
CA ASP A 103 12.51 2.96 11.24
C ASP A 103 11.32 3.59 11.97
N ILE A 104 10.16 2.94 11.98
CA ILE A 104 8.93 3.44 12.58
C ILE A 104 8.64 2.77 13.92
N ALA A 105 7.83 3.43 14.75
CA ALA A 105 7.43 2.90 16.04
C ALA A 105 6.68 1.57 15.92
N ASP A 106 6.72 0.77 16.98
CA ASP A 106 6.00 -0.49 17.10
C ASP A 106 4.50 -0.30 16.78
N VAL A 107 3.91 -1.23 16.02
CA VAL A 107 2.48 -1.18 15.74
C VAL A 107 1.69 -1.43 17.02
N LYS A 108 0.72 -0.57 17.29
CA LYS A 108 -0.16 -0.68 18.46
C LYS A 108 -1.45 -1.40 18.10
N GLY A 109 -2.02 -2.04 19.09
CA GLY A 109 -3.32 -2.69 19.02
C GLY A 109 -3.86 -2.93 20.42
N THR A 110 -4.96 -3.65 20.54
CA THR A 110 -5.54 -4.09 21.80
C THR A 110 -5.56 -5.61 21.85
N ASP A 111 -5.44 -6.19 23.03
CA ASP A 111 -5.63 -7.62 23.27
C ASP A 111 -7.11 -7.98 23.48
N GLU A 112 -7.38 -9.20 23.98
CA GLU A 112 -8.75 -9.69 24.27
C GLU A 112 -9.42 -8.95 25.42
N ASP A 113 -8.65 -8.35 26.33
CA ASP A 113 -9.12 -7.60 27.48
C ASP A 113 -9.23 -6.08 27.19
N GLU A 114 -9.08 -5.70 25.91
CA GLU A 114 -9.04 -4.31 25.42
C GLU A 114 -7.86 -3.50 25.96
N GLU A 115 -6.82 -4.14 26.50
CA GLU A 115 -5.60 -3.48 26.92
C GLU A 115 -4.67 -3.20 25.75
N VAL A 116 -4.00 -2.02 25.80
CA VAL A 116 -3.09 -1.61 24.74
C VAL A 116 -1.84 -2.46 24.76
N THR A 117 -1.57 -3.10 23.63
CA THR A 117 -0.38 -3.90 23.38
C THR A 117 0.31 -3.45 22.09
N SER A 118 1.53 -3.93 21.84
CA SER A 118 2.28 -3.58 20.63
C SER A 118 3.05 -4.76 20.07
N ARG A 119 3.46 -4.64 18.81
CA ARG A 119 4.33 -5.61 18.11
C ARG A 119 5.45 -4.86 17.39
N LYS A 120 6.66 -5.37 17.49
CA LYS A 120 7.82 -4.89 16.73
C LYS A 120 7.80 -5.45 15.31
N ALA A 121 8.38 -4.71 14.39
CA ALA A 121 8.64 -5.21 13.04
C ALA A 121 9.85 -6.17 13.06
N ASP A 122 9.66 -7.37 13.59
CA ASP A 122 10.68 -8.41 13.76
C ASP A 122 10.08 -9.77 13.38
N ASP A 123 10.81 -10.58 12.65
CA ASP A 123 10.42 -11.93 12.23
C ASP A 123 10.28 -12.90 13.41
N ASN A 124 10.97 -12.65 14.53
CA ASN A 124 10.91 -13.48 15.72
C ASN A 124 9.72 -13.14 16.65
N GLU A 125 9.02 -12.05 16.37
CA GLU A 125 7.81 -11.68 17.10
C GLU A 125 6.63 -12.61 16.75
N LYS A 126 5.60 -12.57 17.60
CA LYS A 126 4.32 -13.20 17.30
C LYS A 126 3.67 -12.55 16.08
N PHE A 127 3.11 -13.39 15.21
CA PHE A 127 2.55 -12.94 13.94
C PHE A 127 1.38 -11.96 14.15
N SER A 128 1.42 -10.86 13.39
CA SER A 128 0.29 -9.97 13.19
C SER A 128 0.30 -9.34 11.82
N ALA A 129 -0.87 -9.23 11.20
CA ALA A 129 -1.06 -8.63 9.89
C ALA A 129 -2.43 -7.95 9.78
N LEU A 130 -2.54 -6.99 8.89
CA LEU A 130 -3.79 -6.32 8.53
C LEU A 130 -4.22 -6.73 7.12
N ALA A 131 -5.43 -7.22 6.99
CA ALA A 131 -6.09 -7.43 5.70
C ALA A 131 -6.62 -6.07 5.21
N PHE A 132 -5.86 -5.37 4.37
CA PHE A 132 -6.17 -3.99 4.01
C PHE A 132 -6.94 -3.83 2.71
N LYS A 133 -7.04 -4.87 1.89
CA LYS A 133 -7.78 -4.86 0.63
C LYS A 133 -8.22 -6.26 0.23
N LEU A 134 -9.44 -6.35 -0.28
CA LEU A 134 -9.92 -7.53 -0.99
C LEU A 134 -10.05 -7.24 -2.47
N MET A 135 -9.84 -8.26 -3.30
CA MET A 135 -10.04 -8.20 -4.74
C MET A 135 -10.57 -9.54 -5.23
N THR A 136 -11.56 -9.51 -6.09
CA THR A 136 -12.03 -10.72 -6.78
C THR A 136 -11.21 -10.95 -8.04
N ASP A 137 -10.60 -12.12 -8.14
CA ASP A 137 -9.84 -12.56 -9.30
C ASP A 137 -10.64 -13.65 -10.04
N PRO A 138 -10.80 -13.56 -11.36
CA PRO A 138 -11.61 -14.53 -12.12
C PRO A 138 -11.05 -15.97 -12.12
N TYR A 139 -9.75 -16.14 -11.81
CA TYR A 139 -9.09 -17.45 -11.87
C TYR A 139 -8.88 -18.11 -10.50
N VAL A 140 -8.59 -17.31 -9.49
CA VAL A 140 -8.26 -17.82 -8.15
C VAL A 140 -9.32 -17.49 -7.09
N GLY A 141 -10.33 -16.71 -7.45
CA GLY A 141 -11.37 -16.27 -6.55
C GLY A 141 -10.94 -15.04 -5.72
N GLN A 142 -11.23 -15.04 -4.43
CA GLN A 142 -10.92 -13.92 -3.56
C GLN A 142 -9.41 -13.87 -3.22
N LEU A 143 -8.81 -12.72 -3.47
CA LEU A 143 -7.46 -12.35 -3.04
C LEU A 143 -7.60 -11.39 -1.84
N THR A 144 -7.01 -11.76 -0.72
CA THR A 144 -6.94 -10.91 0.48
C THR A 144 -5.53 -10.35 0.60
N PHE A 145 -5.37 -9.07 0.32
CA PHE A 145 -4.08 -8.39 0.48
C PHE A 145 -3.82 -8.11 1.96
N VAL A 146 -2.68 -8.57 2.43
CA VAL A 146 -2.25 -8.42 3.81
C VAL A 146 -0.92 -7.68 3.89
N ARG A 147 -0.77 -6.82 4.90
CA ARG A 147 0.51 -6.29 5.34
C ARG A 147 0.89 -6.98 6.65
N VAL A 148 2.04 -7.62 6.67
CA VAL A 148 2.60 -8.22 7.89
C VAL A 148 3.29 -7.13 8.70
N TYR A 149 2.91 -6.99 9.97
CA TYR A 149 3.52 -6.04 10.90
C TYR A 149 4.57 -6.71 11.79
N SER A 150 4.38 -7.99 12.12
CA SER A 150 5.31 -8.76 12.96
C SER A 150 5.25 -10.24 12.64
N GLY A 151 6.34 -10.94 12.93
CA GLY A 151 6.44 -12.39 12.75
C GLY A 151 6.52 -12.82 11.29
N VAL A 152 6.35 -14.12 11.09
CA VAL A 152 6.41 -14.80 9.78
C VAL A 152 5.11 -15.60 9.60
N MET A 153 4.54 -15.55 8.41
CA MET A 153 3.39 -16.35 8.00
C MET A 153 3.77 -17.26 6.84
N LYS A 154 3.46 -18.53 6.95
CA LYS A 154 3.76 -19.55 5.95
C LYS A 154 2.48 -20.08 5.31
N LYS A 155 2.64 -20.58 4.10
CA LYS A 155 1.59 -21.35 3.42
C LYS A 155 1.15 -22.53 4.27
N GLY A 156 -0.15 -22.65 4.46
CA GLY A 156 -0.74 -23.71 5.29
C GLY A 156 -0.93 -23.36 6.75
N ASP A 157 -0.38 -22.27 7.24
CA ASP A 157 -0.53 -21.81 8.62
C ASP A 157 -2.00 -21.52 8.96
N SER A 158 -2.31 -21.65 10.25
CA SER A 158 -3.57 -21.23 10.81
C SER A 158 -3.38 -19.94 11.55
N VAL A 159 -4.10 -18.91 11.14
CA VAL A 159 -4.14 -17.59 11.77
C VAL A 159 -5.49 -17.36 12.44
N TYR A 160 -5.55 -16.43 13.36
CA TYR A 160 -6.77 -16.07 14.07
C TYR A 160 -7.27 -14.69 13.65
N ASN A 161 -8.56 -14.60 13.39
CA ASN A 161 -9.25 -13.33 13.16
C ASN A 161 -9.99 -12.94 14.45
N PRO A 162 -9.46 -12.04 15.26
CA PRO A 162 -10.02 -11.69 16.57
C PRO A 162 -11.37 -10.97 16.45
N ILE A 163 -11.60 -10.26 15.34
CA ILE A 163 -12.85 -9.51 15.11
C ILE A 163 -14.02 -10.44 14.89
N LYS A 164 -13.81 -11.58 14.23
CA LYS A 164 -14.84 -12.59 13.97
C LYS A 164 -14.79 -13.79 14.92
N GLY A 165 -13.75 -13.85 15.77
CA GLY A 165 -13.55 -14.98 16.69
C GLY A 165 -13.30 -16.31 15.97
N LYS A 166 -12.66 -16.28 14.78
CA LYS A 166 -12.50 -17.45 13.93
C LYS A 166 -11.05 -17.71 13.56
N LYS A 167 -10.71 -18.99 13.44
CA LYS A 167 -9.45 -19.42 12.83
C LYS A 167 -9.61 -19.50 11.32
N GLU A 168 -8.64 -18.95 10.60
CA GLU A 168 -8.52 -18.99 9.15
C GLU A 168 -7.28 -19.76 8.74
N ARG A 169 -7.35 -20.47 7.62
CA ARG A 169 -6.20 -21.20 7.08
C ARG A 169 -5.67 -20.51 5.84
N ILE A 170 -4.37 -20.23 5.84
CA ILE A 170 -3.68 -19.66 4.68
C ILE A 170 -3.52 -20.77 3.63
N GLY A 171 -4.20 -20.62 2.50
CA GLY A 171 -4.08 -21.58 1.39
C GLY A 171 -2.79 -21.38 0.62
N ARG A 172 -2.75 -20.35 -0.21
CA ARG A 172 -1.56 -19.94 -0.97
C ARG A 172 -1.23 -18.49 -0.65
N ILE A 173 0.05 -18.16 -0.75
CA ILE A 173 0.54 -16.78 -0.63
C ILE A 173 1.10 -16.40 -2.00
N VAL A 174 0.67 -15.27 -2.54
CA VAL A 174 1.13 -14.76 -3.84
C VAL A 174 1.64 -13.34 -3.71
N GLN A 175 2.82 -13.09 -4.23
CA GLN A 175 3.36 -11.76 -4.43
C GLN A 175 2.89 -11.24 -5.78
N MET A 176 2.28 -10.06 -5.78
CA MET A 176 1.70 -9.46 -6.97
C MET A 176 2.69 -8.52 -7.63
N HIS A 177 2.89 -8.66 -8.92
CA HIS A 177 3.66 -7.76 -9.75
C HIS A 177 2.83 -7.41 -10.99
N ALA A 178 2.15 -6.26 -10.96
CA ALA A 178 1.09 -5.90 -11.91
C ALA A 178 0.04 -7.03 -11.99
N ASN A 179 -0.16 -7.63 -13.16
CA ASN A 179 -1.09 -8.76 -13.36
C ASN A 179 -0.42 -10.14 -13.15
N ASN A 180 0.88 -10.17 -12.87
CA ASN A 180 1.60 -11.40 -12.64
C ASN A 180 1.51 -11.80 -11.16
N ARG A 181 1.43 -13.09 -10.91
CA ARG A 181 1.37 -13.70 -9.58
C ARG A 181 2.55 -14.61 -9.41
N GLN A 182 3.33 -14.41 -8.38
CA GLN A 182 4.42 -15.29 -7.99
C GLN A 182 4.05 -15.95 -6.66
N GLU A 183 3.92 -17.26 -6.63
CA GLU A 183 3.73 -17.99 -5.37
C GLU A 183 5.00 -17.87 -4.52
N VAL A 184 4.80 -17.63 -3.22
CA VAL A 184 5.86 -17.63 -2.21
C VAL A 184 5.45 -18.54 -1.06
N GLU A 185 6.42 -19.16 -0.40
CA GLU A 185 6.16 -20.10 0.69
C GLU A 185 5.94 -19.39 2.03
N GLU A 186 6.53 -18.20 2.20
CA GLU A 186 6.40 -17.39 3.42
C GLU A 186 6.46 -15.90 3.12
N ILE A 187 5.91 -15.10 4.04
CA ILE A 187 6.07 -13.63 4.09
C ILE A 187 6.42 -13.21 5.51
N ARG A 188 7.14 -12.10 5.64
CA ARG A 188 7.80 -11.65 6.86
C ARG A 188 7.34 -10.27 7.29
N ALA A 189 7.75 -9.84 8.47
CA ALA A 189 7.48 -8.49 8.98
C ALA A 189 7.86 -7.41 7.95
N GLY A 190 6.90 -6.56 7.61
CA GLY A 190 7.04 -5.51 6.59
C GLY A 190 6.57 -5.89 5.19
N ASP A 191 6.40 -7.18 4.89
CA ASP A 191 5.94 -7.63 3.57
C ASP A 191 4.47 -7.32 3.31
N ILE A 192 4.16 -7.17 2.01
CA ILE A 192 2.81 -7.10 1.47
C ILE A 192 2.64 -8.25 0.48
N ALA A 193 1.61 -9.06 0.67
CA ALA A 193 1.26 -10.13 -0.25
C ALA A 193 -0.25 -10.34 -0.30
N ALA A 194 -0.71 -11.16 -1.24
CA ALA A 194 -2.10 -11.58 -1.31
C ALA A 194 -2.25 -13.04 -0.86
N CYS A 195 -3.18 -13.29 0.05
CA CYS A 195 -3.54 -14.61 0.53
C CYS A 195 -4.75 -15.14 -0.24
N VAL A 196 -4.69 -16.41 -0.63
CA VAL A 196 -5.77 -17.16 -1.24
C VAL A 196 -6.29 -18.18 -0.25
N GLY A 197 -7.60 -18.33 -0.16
CA GLY A 197 -8.24 -19.36 0.67
C GLY A 197 -8.80 -18.87 2.01
N LEU A 198 -8.63 -17.59 2.33
CA LEU A 198 -9.34 -16.95 3.43
C LEU A 198 -10.83 -16.81 3.05
N LYS A 199 -11.74 -17.24 3.95
CA LYS A 199 -13.18 -17.32 3.63
C LYS A 199 -13.99 -16.19 4.22
N ASP A 200 -13.70 -15.84 5.47
CA ASP A 200 -14.52 -14.93 6.26
C ASP A 200 -13.83 -13.60 6.57
N VAL A 201 -12.70 -13.30 5.92
CA VAL A 201 -11.94 -12.05 6.13
C VAL A 201 -12.53 -10.92 5.29
N THR A 202 -12.68 -9.75 5.90
CA THR A 202 -13.08 -8.50 5.23
C THR A 202 -12.00 -7.43 5.37
N THR A 203 -12.10 -6.38 4.56
CA THR A 203 -11.13 -5.26 4.59
C THR A 203 -11.11 -4.58 5.95
N GLY A 204 -9.91 -4.35 6.48
CA GLY A 204 -9.69 -3.71 7.79
C GLY A 204 -9.61 -4.69 8.96
N GLU A 205 -9.68 -6.01 8.72
CA GLU A 205 -9.58 -7.01 9.78
C GLU A 205 -8.14 -7.43 10.06
N THR A 206 -7.87 -7.74 11.31
CA THR A 206 -6.57 -8.25 11.77
C THR A 206 -6.51 -9.77 11.64
N LEU A 207 -5.34 -10.26 11.26
CA LEU A 207 -4.96 -11.67 11.35
C LEU A 207 -3.75 -11.78 12.28
N CYS A 208 -3.82 -12.64 13.28
CA CYS A 208 -2.75 -12.77 14.26
C CYS A 208 -2.48 -14.23 14.64
N ASP A 209 -1.42 -14.43 15.43
CA ASP A 209 -1.11 -15.70 16.07
C ASP A 209 -2.26 -16.06 17.06
N PRO A 210 -2.84 -17.26 17.00
CA PRO A 210 -3.91 -17.65 17.91
C PRO A 210 -3.51 -17.72 19.39
N ASP A 211 -2.21 -17.81 19.69
CA ASP A 211 -1.67 -17.86 21.03
C ASP A 211 -1.18 -16.49 21.55
N ALA A 212 -1.32 -15.43 20.74
CA ALA A 212 -0.94 -14.08 21.11
C ALA A 212 -1.83 -13.07 20.38
N ILE A 213 -3.05 -12.94 20.85
CA ILE A 213 -4.09 -12.16 20.20
C ILE A 213 -3.75 -10.65 20.26
N ILE A 214 -3.93 -9.99 19.13
CA ILE A 214 -3.87 -8.54 18.99
C ILE A 214 -4.91 -8.11 17.96
N MET A 215 -5.64 -7.05 18.24
CA MET A 215 -6.48 -6.32 17.29
C MET A 215 -5.76 -5.02 16.93
N LEU A 216 -5.29 -4.93 15.69
CA LEU A 216 -4.68 -3.71 15.16
C LEU A 216 -5.75 -2.63 14.97
N GLU A 217 -5.30 -1.38 14.86
CA GLU A 217 -6.20 -0.24 14.64
C GLU A 217 -7.11 -0.51 13.42
N ARG A 218 -8.41 -0.34 13.62
CA ARG A 218 -9.39 -0.55 12.55
C ARG A 218 -9.37 0.59 11.56
N MET A 219 -9.47 0.24 10.29
CA MET A 219 -9.70 1.23 9.23
C MET A 219 -11.12 1.79 9.37
N VAL A 220 -11.23 3.12 9.40
CA VAL A 220 -12.52 3.81 9.42
C VAL A 220 -12.90 4.15 7.99
N PHE A 221 -14.03 3.64 7.53
CA PHE A 221 -14.57 3.93 6.21
C PHE A 221 -15.70 4.95 6.33
N PRO A 222 -15.74 5.95 5.42
CA PRO A 222 -16.83 6.92 5.42
C PRO A 222 -18.17 6.26 5.05
N GLU A 223 -19.24 6.78 5.64
CA GLU A 223 -20.58 6.34 5.28
C GLU A 223 -20.96 6.83 3.87
N PRO A 224 -21.72 6.02 3.10
CA PRO A 224 -22.23 6.41 1.79
C PRO A 224 -23.05 7.70 1.84
N VAL A 225 -22.88 8.56 0.81
CA VAL A 225 -23.56 9.86 0.75
C VAL A 225 -24.71 9.91 -0.23
N ILE A 226 -24.78 8.98 -1.20
CA ILE A 226 -25.88 8.85 -2.14
C ILE A 226 -26.36 7.41 -2.25
N ALA A 227 -27.61 7.23 -2.63
CA ALA A 227 -28.21 5.92 -2.88
C ALA A 227 -29.08 5.95 -4.12
N GLN A 228 -29.12 4.83 -4.85
CA GLN A 228 -30.01 4.65 -6.00
C GLN A 228 -30.52 3.21 -6.10
N ALA A 229 -31.70 3.04 -6.69
CA ALA A 229 -32.25 1.74 -6.99
C ALA A 229 -31.57 1.14 -8.23
N VAL A 230 -31.34 -0.18 -8.21
CA VAL A 230 -30.85 -0.94 -9.35
C VAL A 230 -31.73 -2.14 -9.59
N GLU A 231 -31.98 -2.43 -10.86
CA GLU A 231 -32.78 -3.57 -11.27
C GLU A 231 -32.10 -4.30 -12.44
N PRO A 232 -32.13 -5.64 -12.48
CA PRO A 232 -31.63 -6.38 -13.61
C PRO A 232 -32.59 -6.23 -14.81
N LYS A 233 -32.03 -6.24 -16.02
CA LYS A 233 -32.84 -6.15 -17.26
C LYS A 233 -33.71 -7.37 -17.46
N THR A 234 -33.28 -8.52 -17.01
CA THR A 234 -34.02 -9.79 -17.15
C THR A 234 -34.03 -10.55 -15.81
N LYS A 235 -35.05 -11.43 -15.65
CA LYS A 235 -35.12 -12.31 -14.48
C LYS A 235 -33.94 -13.26 -14.38
N ALA A 236 -33.33 -13.65 -15.49
CA ALA A 236 -32.15 -14.50 -15.52
C ALA A 236 -30.89 -13.81 -14.94
N ASP A 237 -30.84 -12.49 -14.98
CA ASP A 237 -29.73 -11.71 -14.46
C ASP A 237 -29.87 -11.39 -12.97
N GLN A 238 -31.03 -11.70 -12.35
CA GLN A 238 -31.29 -11.45 -10.92
C GLN A 238 -30.25 -12.14 -10.02
N GLU A 239 -29.99 -13.42 -10.28
CA GLU A 239 -29.02 -14.21 -9.50
C GLU A 239 -27.59 -13.69 -9.70
N LYS A 240 -27.21 -13.39 -10.94
CA LYS A 240 -25.90 -12.81 -11.27
C LYS A 240 -25.70 -11.46 -10.59
N MET A 241 -26.72 -10.61 -10.61
CA MET A 241 -26.70 -9.31 -9.93
C MET A 241 -26.47 -9.49 -8.41
N GLY A 242 -27.17 -10.43 -7.78
CA GLY A 242 -26.99 -10.73 -6.35
C GLY A 242 -25.55 -11.12 -6.03
N ILE A 243 -24.96 -12.02 -6.82
CA ILE A 243 -23.57 -12.46 -6.67
C ILE A 243 -22.59 -11.28 -6.88
N ALA A 244 -22.82 -10.47 -7.94
CA ALA A 244 -21.98 -9.32 -8.26
C ALA A 244 -22.00 -8.29 -7.11
N LEU A 245 -23.17 -7.93 -6.63
CA LEU A 245 -23.34 -6.97 -5.54
C LEU A 245 -22.69 -7.45 -4.24
N GLN A 246 -22.83 -8.74 -3.91
CA GLN A 246 -22.19 -9.33 -2.73
C GLN A 246 -20.66 -9.25 -2.83
N ARG A 247 -20.08 -9.57 -3.98
CA ARG A 247 -18.62 -9.52 -4.19
C ARG A 247 -18.10 -8.08 -4.16
N LEU A 248 -18.78 -7.17 -4.85
CA LEU A 248 -18.37 -5.75 -4.86
C LEU A 248 -18.47 -5.11 -3.48
N ALA A 249 -19.50 -5.43 -2.69
CA ALA A 249 -19.62 -4.97 -1.31
C ALA A 249 -18.57 -5.56 -0.36
N ALA A 250 -18.06 -6.76 -0.65
CA ALA A 250 -16.94 -7.33 0.09
C ALA A 250 -15.60 -6.66 -0.24
N GLU A 251 -15.42 -6.20 -1.50
CA GLU A 251 -14.22 -5.48 -1.94
C GLU A 251 -14.17 -4.03 -1.43
N ASP A 252 -15.31 -3.37 -1.39
CA ASP A 252 -15.42 -1.94 -1.07
C ASP A 252 -16.28 -1.69 0.18
N PRO A 253 -15.67 -1.41 1.32
CA PRO A 253 -16.38 -1.15 2.56
C PRO A 253 -17.24 0.11 2.57
N SER A 254 -17.02 1.05 1.63
CA SER A 254 -17.87 2.24 1.46
C SER A 254 -19.10 2.01 0.57
N PHE A 255 -19.19 0.84 -0.05
CA PHE A 255 -20.33 0.42 -0.84
C PHE A 255 -21.32 -0.38 0.00
N ARG A 256 -22.59 0.01 0.02
CA ARG A 256 -23.65 -0.66 0.77
C ARG A 256 -24.74 -1.16 -0.18
N VAL A 257 -25.28 -2.31 0.13
CA VAL A 257 -26.41 -2.91 -0.59
C VAL A 257 -27.50 -3.26 0.41
N LYS A 258 -28.72 -2.82 0.16
CA LYS A 258 -29.89 -3.20 0.94
C LYS A 258 -31.10 -3.45 0.04
N THR A 259 -32.01 -4.28 0.49
CA THR A 259 -33.34 -4.38 -0.13
C THR A 259 -34.29 -3.46 0.64
N ASP A 260 -35.01 -2.62 -0.08
CA ASP A 260 -36.06 -1.80 0.49
C ASP A 260 -37.27 -2.68 0.78
N GLU A 261 -37.71 -2.70 2.03
CA GLU A 261 -38.80 -3.56 2.50
C GLU A 261 -40.17 -3.17 1.92
N GLU A 262 -40.38 -1.87 1.62
CA GLU A 262 -41.66 -1.37 1.09
C GLU A 262 -41.79 -1.61 -0.40
N SER A 263 -40.76 -1.27 -1.17
CA SER A 263 -40.78 -1.38 -2.64
C SER A 263 -40.26 -2.70 -3.17
N GLY A 264 -39.52 -3.47 -2.36
CA GLY A 264 -38.81 -4.68 -2.78
C GLY A 264 -37.58 -4.42 -3.68
N GLN A 265 -37.25 -3.15 -3.91
CA GLN A 265 -36.13 -2.78 -4.76
C GLN A 265 -34.78 -3.01 -4.11
N THR A 266 -33.78 -3.33 -4.93
CA THR A 266 -32.38 -3.36 -4.49
C THR A 266 -31.79 -1.95 -4.54
N ILE A 267 -31.39 -1.44 -3.39
CA ILE A 267 -30.78 -0.12 -3.24
C ILE A 267 -29.28 -0.28 -3.07
N ILE A 268 -28.49 0.41 -3.89
CA ILE A 268 -27.05 0.55 -3.74
C ILE A 268 -26.73 1.94 -3.24
N ALA A 269 -25.75 2.05 -2.33
CA ALA A 269 -25.31 3.32 -1.79
C ALA A 269 -23.77 3.41 -1.84
N GLY A 270 -23.25 4.60 -2.12
CA GLY A 270 -21.83 4.86 -2.30
C GLY A 270 -21.44 6.31 -2.09
N MET A 271 -20.16 6.61 -2.34
CA MET A 271 -19.53 7.90 -2.06
C MET A 271 -19.85 9.00 -3.08
N GLY A 272 -20.54 8.68 -4.16
CA GLY A 272 -20.91 9.63 -5.21
C GLY A 272 -21.44 8.93 -6.46
N GLU A 273 -21.98 9.72 -7.37
CA GLU A 273 -22.58 9.24 -8.62
C GLU A 273 -21.58 8.43 -9.46
N LEU A 274 -20.39 8.98 -9.69
CA LEU A 274 -19.32 8.29 -10.43
C LEU A 274 -18.93 6.96 -9.77
N HIS A 275 -18.90 6.89 -8.45
CA HIS A 275 -18.61 5.65 -7.72
C HIS A 275 -19.64 4.57 -8.05
N LEU A 276 -20.93 4.90 -7.97
CA LEU A 276 -22.01 3.96 -8.28
C LEU A 276 -22.05 3.58 -9.77
N GLU A 277 -21.78 4.52 -10.68
CA GLU A 277 -21.67 4.26 -12.11
C GLU A 277 -20.55 3.26 -12.44
N ILE A 278 -19.37 3.43 -11.82
CA ILE A 278 -18.24 2.49 -11.99
C ILE A 278 -18.62 1.09 -11.50
N LEU A 279 -19.30 0.98 -10.36
CA LEU A 279 -19.75 -0.31 -9.83
C LEU A 279 -20.76 -0.99 -10.74
N VAL A 280 -21.71 -0.22 -11.29
CA VAL A 280 -22.68 -0.72 -12.29
C VAL A 280 -21.97 -1.16 -13.58
N ASP A 281 -20.97 -0.40 -14.03
CA ASP A 281 -20.16 -0.78 -15.20
C ASP A 281 -19.35 -2.06 -14.93
N ARG A 282 -18.77 -2.21 -13.75
CA ARG A 282 -18.11 -3.45 -13.31
C ARG A 282 -19.07 -4.65 -13.29
N MET A 283 -20.31 -4.48 -12.79
CA MET A 283 -21.32 -5.54 -12.84
C MET A 283 -21.57 -6.01 -14.27
N LYS A 284 -21.65 -5.09 -15.22
CA LYS A 284 -21.83 -5.43 -16.65
C LYS A 284 -20.63 -6.13 -17.24
N ARG A 285 -19.42 -5.60 -17.03
CA ARG A 285 -18.19 -6.11 -17.67
C ARG A 285 -17.66 -7.40 -17.03
N GLU A 286 -17.67 -7.48 -15.71
CA GLU A 286 -17.03 -8.57 -14.97
C GLU A 286 -18.00 -9.72 -14.68
N PHE A 287 -19.29 -9.43 -14.51
CA PHE A 287 -20.29 -10.43 -14.12
C PHE A 287 -21.35 -10.70 -15.21
N GLY A 288 -21.41 -9.89 -16.25
CA GLY A 288 -22.35 -10.06 -17.36
C GLY A 288 -23.82 -9.86 -16.94
N VAL A 289 -24.06 -8.84 -16.11
CA VAL A 289 -25.40 -8.45 -15.62
C VAL A 289 -26.03 -7.40 -16.51
#